data_7fc452b911e953557a239e4f3f16ea50
#
_entry.id   7fc452b911e953557a239e4f3f16ea50
#
_cell.length_a   1.000
_cell.length_b   1.000
_cell.length_c   1.000
_cell.angle_alpha   90.00
_cell.angle_beta   90.00
_cell.angle_gamma   90.00
#
_symmetry.space_group_name_H-M   'P 1'
#
loop_
_entity.id
_entity.type
_entity.pdbx_description
1 polymer ?
#
loop_
_entity_poly.entity_id
_entity_poly.type
_entity_poly.pdbx_seq_one_letter_code
_entity_poly.pdbx_strand_id
1 'polypeptide(L)'
;MGESDFTKDLEIPGIGVYIHIPFCKSKCIYCDFVSYTENDFDQYTDYLLKEIQMYDMWLSQGVSTLYIGGGTPSIFPKEKLALIVDVILKHAKNFQEFTIEVNPDSFNVELAEFYKSLGVNRLSMGLQGADDDVLKKSGRLYDYETFIRKYDMARRYFDIVNVDFIVGLPGESWKTIQKDVEFVSHFMPEHVSIYMIEVHDESEAKDFLKKPDEQTFLRYDEFLKSMRGLGYERYEISNFSLNSKYCKHNLKYWFNDDYIGLGASAGGHIGHLRYNNYGELYDYYLAISEGKFPRLYEATNSAEREALETLFMGLRTKWGVDVEDIKRKTGIDVSDVIDILKSRFNFFDGRKLNEEGMDFSNLFFVTLLSVWEEYFDEE
;
A
#
# COMPACT_ATOMS: atom_id res chain seq x y z
N MET A 1 20.85 5.21 -27.01
CA MET A 1 20.23 5.88 -25.87
C MET A 1 20.19 4.80 -24.80
N GLY A 2 21.00 4.94 -23.76
CA GLY A 2 21.20 3.88 -22.76
C GLY A 2 19.98 3.73 -21.87
N GLU A 3 19.68 2.47 -21.54
CA GLU A 3 18.54 2.03 -20.70
C GLU A 3 18.60 2.51 -19.22
N SER A 4 19.59 3.33 -18.85
CA SER A 4 19.77 3.83 -17.47
C SER A 4 18.89 5.04 -17.11
N ASP A 5 17.97 5.46 -17.98
CA ASP A 5 17.22 6.73 -17.81
C ASP A 5 15.73 6.54 -17.41
N PHE A 6 15.26 5.28 -17.32
CA PHE A 6 13.82 5.02 -17.11
C PHE A 6 13.31 5.29 -15.68
N THR A 7 14.16 5.23 -14.66
CA THR A 7 13.75 5.54 -13.28
C THR A 7 13.81 7.03 -12.97
N LYS A 8 14.57 7.82 -13.72
CA LYS A 8 14.69 9.27 -13.48
C LYS A 8 13.36 10.02 -13.66
N ASP A 9 12.52 9.58 -14.59
CA ASP A 9 11.18 10.17 -14.79
C ASP A 9 10.19 9.76 -13.68
N LEU A 10 10.57 8.78 -12.83
CA LEU A 10 9.79 8.26 -11.70
C LEU A 10 10.36 8.65 -10.34
N GLU A 11 11.50 9.35 -10.30
CA GLU A 11 12.05 9.87 -9.04
C GLU A 11 11.02 10.80 -8.38
N ILE A 12 10.64 10.46 -7.15
CA ILE A 12 9.74 11.24 -6.33
C ILE A 12 10.59 11.87 -5.22
N PRO A 13 11.24 13.02 -5.48
CA PRO A 13 12.15 13.62 -4.53
C PRO A 13 11.42 14.07 -3.26
N GLY A 14 12.09 13.96 -2.11
CA GLY A 14 11.52 14.29 -0.82
C GLY A 14 10.91 13.09 -0.11
N ILE A 15 10.36 13.32 1.06
CA ILE A 15 9.86 12.29 1.97
C ILE A 15 8.39 11.97 1.68
N GLY A 16 8.03 10.67 1.72
CA GLY A 16 6.65 10.23 1.80
C GLY A 16 6.14 10.32 3.23
N VAL A 17 4.87 10.68 3.42
CA VAL A 17 4.22 10.61 4.73
C VAL A 17 3.00 9.72 4.66
N TYR A 18 2.99 8.66 5.47
CA TYR A 18 1.83 7.81 5.70
C TYR A 18 1.20 8.14 7.05
N ILE A 19 -0.10 8.32 7.10
CA ILE A 19 -0.84 8.51 8.35
C ILE A 19 -1.86 7.38 8.51
N HIS A 20 -1.72 6.64 9.59
CA HIS A 20 -2.67 5.61 9.95
C HIS A 20 -3.79 6.18 10.81
N ILE A 21 -5.04 6.02 10.35
CA ILE A 21 -6.25 6.34 11.12
C ILE A 21 -6.89 5.02 11.57
N PRO A 22 -6.71 4.58 12.81
CA PRO A 22 -7.04 3.22 13.23
C PRO A 22 -8.52 3.06 13.63
N PHE A 23 -9.45 3.78 13.01
CA PHE A 23 -10.85 3.74 13.40
C PHE A 23 -11.75 3.25 12.29
N CYS A 24 -12.69 2.35 12.63
CA CYS A 24 -13.70 1.81 11.71
C CYS A 24 -15.09 1.85 12.37
N LYS A 25 -16.16 1.92 11.57
CA LYS A 25 -17.52 1.71 12.06
C LYS A 25 -17.77 0.24 12.46
N SER A 26 -17.14 -0.68 11.73
CA SER A 26 -17.14 -2.13 12.00
C SER A 26 -15.87 -2.76 11.45
N LYS A 27 -15.42 -3.87 12.05
CA LYS A 27 -14.28 -4.63 11.56
C LYS A 27 -14.76 -5.63 10.51
N CYS A 28 -14.19 -5.58 9.31
CA CYS A 28 -14.43 -6.58 8.26
C CYS A 28 -13.74 -7.89 8.62
N ILE A 29 -14.34 -9.04 8.25
CA ILE A 29 -13.84 -10.35 8.66
C ILE A 29 -12.47 -10.74 8.08
N TYR A 30 -12.05 -10.09 7.00
CA TYR A 30 -10.78 -10.34 6.31
C TYR A 30 -9.67 -9.35 6.69
N CYS A 31 -9.98 -8.34 7.54
CA CYS A 31 -9.09 -7.22 7.76
C CYS A 31 -8.12 -7.51 8.91
N ASP A 32 -6.83 -7.55 8.59
CA ASP A 32 -5.74 -7.72 9.57
C ASP A 32 -5.13 -6.36 10.00
N PHE A 33 -5.59 -5.25 9.43
CA PHE A 33 -5.13 -3.94 9.88
C PHE A 33 -5.59 -3.65 11.30
N VAL A 34 -4.70 -3.01 12.06
CA VAL A 34 -5.04 -2.50 13.38
C VAL A 34 -6.15 -1.47 13.24
N SER A 35 -7.32 -1.78 13.80
CA SER A 35 -8.48 -0.90 13.76
C SER A 35 -9.39 -1.11 14.97
N TYR A 36 -10.00 -0.02 15.43
CA TYR A 36 -10.87 0.05 16.59
C TYR A 36 -12.24 0.55 16.19
N THR A 37 -13.29 -0.02 16.78
CA THR A 37 -14.67 0.47 16.62
C THR A 37 -15.04 1.51 17.68
N GLU A 38 -14.35 1.48 18.81
CA GLU A 38 -14.39 2.55 19.81
C GLU A 38 -13.41 3.65 19.39
N ASN A 39 -13.79 4.91 19.51
CA ASN A 39 -12.96 6.02 19.07
C ASN A 39 -12.97 7.18 20.07
N ASP A 40 -11.79 7.71 20.33
CA ASP A 40 -11.57 9.02 20.92
C ASP A 40 -10.74 9.83 19.93
N PHE A 41 -11.44 10.45 18.99
CA PHE A 41 -10.79 11.24 17.94
C PHE A 41 -10.04 12.47 18.50
N ASP A 42 -10.49 13.03 19.65
CA ASP A 42 -9.82 14.16 20.30
C ASP A 42 -8.45 13.73 20.80
N GLN A 43 -8.44 12.70 21.63
CA GLN A 43 -7.20 12.18 22.19
C GLN A 43 -6.24 11.72 21.10
N TYR A 44 -6.73 10.96 20.11
CA TYR A 44 -5.89 10.50 19.02
C TYR A 44 -5.25 11.64 18.24
N THR A 45 -6.02 12.68 17.91
CA THR A 45 -5.52 13.86 17.20
C THR A 45 -4.41 14.56 17.98
N ASP A 46 -4.61 14.75 19.30
CA ASP A 46 -3.64 15.42 20.16
C ASP A 46 -2.31 14.66 20.21
N TYR A 47 -2.34 13.34 20.30
CA TYR A 47 -1.14 12.52 20.30
C TYR A 47 -0.48 12.44 18.92
N LEU A 48 -1.26 12.29 17.85
CA LEU A 48 -0.74 12.30 16.49
C LEU A 48 -0.04 13.63 16.15
N LEU A 49 -0.60 14.76 16.55
CA LEU A 49 0.06 16.06 16.36
C LEU A 49 1.37 16.18 17.14
N LYS A 50 1.46 15.61 18.35
CA LYS A 50 2.72 15.54 19.10
C LYS A 50 3.74 14.64 18.40
N GLU A 51 3.31 13.49 17.89
CA GLU A 51 4.19 12.60 17.11
C GLU A 51 4.71 13.32 15.87
N ILE A 52 3.87 14.02 15.10
CA ILE A 52 4.29 14.78 13.92
C ILE A 52 5.40 15.78 14.29
N GLN A 53 5.28 16.49 15.42
CA GLN A 53 6.30 17.44 15.87
C GLN A 53 7.66 16.76 16.14
N MET A 54 7.66 15.51 16.60
CA MET A 54 8.91 14.77 16.82
C MET A 54 9.68 14.49 15.51
N TYR A 55 8.98 14.52 14.36
CA TYR A 55 9.57 14.33 13.03
C TYR A 55 9.87 15.64 12.27
N ASP A 56 9.74 16.82 12.90
CA ASP A 56 9.89 18.12 12.24
C ASP A 56 11.22 18.27 11.47
N MET A 57 12.31 17.74 12.01
CA MET A 57 13.62 17.76 11.36
C MET A 57 13.64 17.01 10.02
N TRP A 58 12.97 15.87 9.94
CA TRP A 58 12.88 15.10 8.69
C TRP A 58 11.85 15.69 7.74
N LEU A 59 10.69 16.10 8.24
CA LEU A 59 9.66 16.75 7.44
C LEU A 59 10.17 18.03 6.76
N SER A 60 11.06 18.78 7.41
CA SER A 60 11.65 20.01 6.88
C SER A 60 12.51 19.80 5.62
N GLN A 61 12.93 18.58 5.32
CA GLN A 61 13.60 18.21 4.06
C GLN A 61 12.66 18.31 2.86
N GLY A 62 11.35 18.22 3.09
CA GLY A 62 10.30 18.40 2.09
C GLY A 62 9.44 17.16 1.91
N VAL A 63 8.14 17.32 2.10
CA VAL A 63 7.13 16.25 1.88
C VAL A 63 6.70 16.27 0.43
N SER A 64 6.81 15.13 -0.26
CA SER A 64 6.43 14.97 -1.67
C SER A 64 5.13 14.20 -1.88
N THR A 65 4.80 13.28 -0.96
CA THR A 65 3.55 12.52 -1.00
C THR A 65 2.95 12.39 0.39
N LEU A 66 1.61 12.45 0.47
CA LEU A 66 0.84 12.19 1.69
C LEU A 66 -0.19 11.09 1.40
N TYR A 67 -0.21 10.05 2.22
CA TYR A 67 -1.18 8.98 2.15
C TYR A 67 -1.86 8.81 3.52
N ILE A 68 -3.17 8.94 3.56
CA ILE A 68 -3.97 8.74 4.78
C ILE A 68 -4.82 7.49 4.60
N GLY A 69 -4.51 6.47 5.37
CA GLY A 69 -5.14 5.14 5.29
C GLY A 69 -5.36 4.49 6.64
N GLY A 70 -5.53 3.17 6.62
CA GLY A 70 -5.61 2.32 7.80
C GLY A 70 -6.99 1.70 8.03
N GLY A 71 -7.70 2.13 9.06
CA GLY A 71 -9.08 1.67 9.31
C GLY A 71 -10.06 2.26 8.29
N THR A 72 -10.58 3.44 8.58
CA THR A 72 -11.51 4.14 7.68
C THR A 72 -11.34 5.66 7.85
N PRO A 73 -10.43 6.30 7.14
CA PRO A 73 -10.20 7.75 7.26
C PRO A 73 -11.46 8.61 7.02
N SER A 74 -12.41 8.12 6.22
CA SER A 74 -13.64 8.84 5.91
C SER A 74 -14.66 8.95 7.07
N ILE A 75 -14.39 8.33 8.23
CA ILE A 75 -15.18 8.59 9.46
C ILE A 75 -14.51 9.60 10.40
N PHE A 76 -13.25 9.97 10.12
CA PHE A 76 -12.52 10.90 10.97
C PHE A 76 -13.07 12.31 10.84
N PRO A 77 -13.22 13.08 11.96
CA PRO A 77 -13.79 14.43 11.93
C PRO A 77 -12.98 15.36 11.01
N LYS A 78 -13.69 16.09 10.14
CA LYS A 78 -13.09 16.97 9.11
C LYS A 78 -12.16 18.03 9.72
N GLU A 79 -12.57 18.65 10.81
CA GLU A 79 -11.80 19.70 11.49
C GLU A 79 -10.48 19.17 12.03
N LYS A 80 -10.47 17.93 12.55
CA LYS A 80 -9.27 17.28 13.07
C LYS A 80 -8.34 16.84 11.93
N LEU A 81 -8.93 16.30 10.87
CA LEU A 81 -8.17 15.94 9.68
C LEU A 81 -7.49 17.16 9.05
N ALA A 82 -8.21 18.30 8.99
CA ALA A 82 -7.63 19.56 8.50
C ALA A 82 -6.43 20.01 9.33
N LEU A 83 -6.49 19.93 10.66
CA LEU A 83 -5.37 20.30 11.54
C LEU A 83 -4.14 19.43 11.26
N ILE A 84 -4.31 18.11 11.12
CA ILE A 84 -3.23 17.17 10.83
C ILE A 84 -2.62 17.48 9.47
N VAL A 85 -3.45 17.62 8.44
CA VAL A 85 -3.02 17.89 7.06
C VAL A 85 -2.29 19.22 6.96
N ASP A 86 -2.80 20.28 7.61
CA ASP A 86 -2.17 21.60 7.60
C ASP A 86 -0.74 21.57 8.16
N VAL A 87 -0.51 20.81 9.23
CA VAL A 87 0.84 20.69 9.83
C VAL A 87 1.80 19.98 8.85
N ILE A 88 1.36 18.90 8.21
CA ILE A 88 2.19 18.17 7.22
C ILE A 88 2.44 19.02 5.97
N LEU A 89 1.41 19.64 5.41
CA LEU A 89 1.53 20.37 4.14
C LEU A 89 2.34 21.68 4.26
N LYS A 90 2.60 22.20 5.46
CA LYS A 90 3.58 23.28 5.67
C LYS A 90 4.99 22.88 5.21
N HIS A 91 5.29 21.58 5.21
CA HIS A 91 6.54 21.01 4.76
C HIS A 91 6.50 20.54 3.28
N ALA A 92 5.39 20.75 2.57
CA ALA A 92 5.24 20.31 1.18
C ALA A 92 6.27 20.96 0.27
N LYS A 93 6.99 20.12 -0.49
CA LYS A 93 7.98 20.56 -1.46
C LYS A 93 7.98 19.61 -2.65
N ASN A 94 7.79 20.15 -3.84
CA ASN A 94 7.58 19.36 -5.05
C ASN A 94 6.46 18.31 -4.86
N PHE A 95 5.40 18.70 -4.18
CA PHE A 95 4.32 17.83 -3.74
C PHE A 95 3.57 17.25 -4.94
N GLN A 96 3.43 15.93 -4.97
CA GLN A 96 2.96 15.22 -6.17
C GLN A 96 1.66 14.45 -5.95
N GLU A 97 1.44 13.90 -4.75
CA GLU A 97 0.28 13.05 -4.48
C GLU A 97 -0.23 13.23 -3.06
N PHE A 98 -1.54 13.41 -2.95
CA PHE A 98 -2.27 13.28 -1.71
C PHE A 98 -3.38 12.25 -1.89
N THR A 99 -3.16 11.08 -1.33
CA THR A 99 -4.13 9.97 -1.34
C THR A 99 -4.86 9.89 -0.01
N ILE A 100 -6.17 9.61 -0.07
CA ILE A 100 -6.97 9.25 1.11
C ILE A 100 -7.85 8.03 0.81
N GLU A 101 -7.92 7.12 1.78
CA GLU A 101 -8.81 5.95 1.70
C GLU A 101 -10.21 6.30 2.19
N VAL A 102 -11.22 5.76 1.52
CA VAL A 102 -12.62 5.96 1.88
C VAL A 102 -13.42 4.66 1.78
N ASN A 103 -14.40 4.53 2.67
CA ASN A 103 -15.42 3.51 2.53
C ASN A 103 -16.71 4.12 1.95
N PRO A 104 -17.41 3.42 1.04
CA PRO A 104 -18.66 3.91 0.43
C PRO A 104 -19.74 4.32 1.43
N ASP A 105 -19.84 3.59 2.57
CA ASP A 105 -20.86 3.85 3.60
C ASP A 105 -20.64 5.16 4.38
N SER A 106 -19.43 5.72 4.37
CA SER A 106 -19.09 6.98 5.05
C SER A 106 -18.80 8.13 4.09
N PHE A 107 -18.55 7.84 2.80
CA PHE A 107 -18.21 8.85 1.81
C PHE A 107 -19.44 9.55 1.23
N ASN A 108 -19.42 10.89 1.11
CA ASN A 108 -20.51 11.72 0.59
C ASN A 108 -19.97 12.97 -0.11
N VAL A 109 -20.88 13.77 -0.70
CA VAL A 109 -20.53 15.01 -1.44
C VAL A 109 -19.77 15.99 -0.56
N GLU A 110 -20.20 16.18 0.67
CA GLU A 110 -19.55 17.11 1.61
C GLU A 110 -18.10 16.71 1.92
N LEU A 111 -17.84 15.40 2.10
CA LEU A 111 -16.47 14.90 2.25
C LEU A 111 -15.67 15.02 0.95
N ALA A 112 -16.28 14.79 -0.22
CA ALA A 112 -15.58 14.94 -1.48
C ALA A 112 -15.12 16.38 -1.71
N GLU A 113 -15.99 17.37 -1.45
CA GLU A 113 -15.66 18.80 -1.53
C GLU A 113 -14.60 19.17 -0.50
N PHE A 114 -14.73 18.70 0.72
CA PHE A 114 -13.73 18.93 1.78
C PHE A 114 -12.36 18.36 1.40
N TYR A 115 -12.27 17.10 0.95
CA TYR A 115 -11.01 16.50 0.55
C TYR A 115 -10.37 17.22 -0.65
N LYS A 116 -11.19 17.63 -1.62
CA LYS A 116 -10.71 18.45 -2.74
C LYS A 116 -10.13 19.78 -2.23
N SER A 117 -10.76 20.42 -1.25
CA SER A 117 -10.27 21.67 -0.66
C SER A 117 -8.96 21.51 0.11
N LEU A 118 -8.69 20.32 0.68
CA LEU A 118 -7.41 19.98 1.31
C LEU A 118 -6.28 19.66 0.32
N GLY A 119 -6.60 19.54 -0.98
CA GLY A 119 -5.62 19.21 -2.01
C GLY A 119 -5.50 17.71 -2.31
N VAL A 120 -6.42 16.87 -1.83
CA VAL A 120 -6.49 15.46 -2.23
C VAL A 120 -6.64 15.37 -3.74
N ASN A 121 -5.76 14.61 -4.39
CA ASN A 121 -5.77 14.39 -5.84
C ASN A 121 -5.92 12.92 -6.24
N ARG A 122 -5.84 11.99 -5.28
CA ARG A 122 -6.08 10.56 -5.47
C ARG A 122 -6.97 10.02 -4.36
N LEU A 123 -7.97 9.22 -4.72
CA LEU A 123 -8.85 8.54 -3.76
C LEU A 123 -8.66 7.03 -3.88
N SER A 124 -8.66 6.29 -2.76
CA SER A 124 -8.75 4.83 -2.76
C SER A 124 -10.08 4.40 -2.16
N MET A 125 -10.82 3.55 -2.89
CA MET A 125 -12.16 3.11 -2.49
C MET A 125 -12.25 1.59 -2.52
N GLY A 126 -12.49 0.96 -1.37
CA GLY A 126 -12.63 -0.47 -1.29
C GLY A 126 -13.98 -0.93 -1.86
N LEU A 127 -13.98 -1.70 -2.96
CA LEU A 127 -15.13 -2.47 -3.43
C LEU A 127 -15.09 -3.89 -2.89
N GLN A 128 -13.94 -4.52 -2.96
CA GLN A 128 -13.63 -5.89 -2.54
C GLN A 128 -14.24 -6.96 -3.46
N GLY A 129 -15.46 -6.79 -3.94
CA GLY A 129 -16.13 -7.65 -4.91
C GLY A 129 -17.46 -7.05 -5.37
N ALA A 130 -17.79 -7.17 -6.66
CA ALA A 130 -18.99 -6.60 -7.28
C ALA A 130 -20.24 -7.51 -7.10
N ASP A 131 -20.40 -8.07 -5.90
CA ASP A 131 -21.50 -8.97 -5.57
C ASP A 131 -21.98 -8.77 -4.13
N ASP A 132 -23.31 -8.57 -3.95
CA ASP A 132 -23.90 -8.25 -2.65
C ASP A 132 -23.75 -9.38 -1.61
N ASP A 133 -23.76 -10.65 -2.05
CA ASP A 133 -23.57 -11.79 -1.15
C ASP A 133 -22.12 -11.85 -0.64
N VAL A 134 -21.14 -11.57 -1.51
CA VAL A 134 -19.72 -11.45 -1.15
C VAL A 134 -19.52 -10.29 -0.19
N LEU A 135 -20.05 -9.10 -0.50
CA LEU A 135 -19.95 -7.92 0.36
C LEU A 135 -20.52 -8.18 1.75
N LYS A 136 -21.73 -8.72 1.80
CA LYS A 136 -22.42 -9.04 3.06
C LYS A 136 -21.66 -10.06 3.91
N LYS A 137 -21.19 -11.15 3.29
CA LYS A 137 -20.41 -12.19 3.97
C LYS A 137 -19.04 -11.69 4.44
N SER A 138 -18.48 -10.69 3.78
CA SER A 138 -17.22 -10.04 4.15
C SER A 138 -17.37 -8.97 5.24
N GLY A 139 -18.61 -8.72 5.71
CA GLY A 139 -18.90 -7.74 6.76
C GLY A 139 -18.93 -6.28 6.27
N ARG A 140 -19.14 -6.05 4.96
CA ARG A 140 -19.30 -4.68 4.42
C ARG A 140 -20.66 -4.12 4.75
N LEU A 141 -20.71 -2.81 5.03
CA LEU A 141 -21.92 -2.08 5.44
C LEU A 141 -22.68 -1.45 4.26
N TYR A 142 -22.31 -1.77 3.04
CA TYR A 142 -22.93 -1.24 1.81
C TYR A 142 -23.13 -2.38 0.80
N ASP A 143 -24.04 -2.16 -0.14
CA ASP A 143 -24.30 -3.00 -1.30
C ASP A 143 -23.59 -2.46 -2.55
N TYR A 144 -23.57 -3.26 -3.60
CA TYR A 144 -22.92 -2.92 -4.86
C TYR A 144 -23.50 -1.66 -5.51
N GLU A 145 -24.83 -1.47 -5.45
CA GLU A 145 -25.48 -0.27 -5.98
C GLU A 145 -25.03 1.00 -5.25
N THR A 146 -24.88 0.93 -3.93
CA THR A 146 -24.34 2.03 -3.12
C THR A 146 -22.90 2.33 -3.53
N PHE A 147 -22.06 1.30 -3.74
CA PHE A 147 -20.70 1.49 -4.22
C PHE A 147 -20.70 2.25 -5.55
N ILE A 148 -21.47 1.82 -6.55
CA ILE A 148 -21.55 2.48 -7.88
C ILE A 148 -21.88 3.96 -7.73
N ARG A 149 -22.92 4.30 -6.96
CA ARG A 149 -23.31 5.71 -6.73
C ARG A 149 -22.18 6.55 -6.12
N LYS A 150 -21.43 5.96 -5.17
CA LYS A 150 -20.31 6.64 -4.50
C LYS A 150 -19.08 6.75 -5.39
N TYR A 151 -18.82 5.73 -6.19
CA TYR A 151 -17.74 5.73 -7.18
C TYR A 151 -17.99 6.78 -8.27
N ASP A 152 -19.18 6.83 -8.86
CA ASP A 152 -19.56 7.85 -9.83
C ASP A 152 -19.46 9.27 -9.26
N MET A 153 -19.81 9.43 -7.99
CA MET A 153 -19.65 10.70 -7.29
C MET A 153 -18.15 11.03 -7.14
N ALA A 154 -17.32 10.09 -6.69
CA ALA A 154 -15.89 10.30 -6.51
C ALA A 154 -15.20 10.76 -7.80
N ARG A 155 -15.53 10.16 -8.94
CA ARG A 155 -14.96 10.53 -10.27
C ARG A 155 -15.31 11.93 -10.74
N ARG A 156 -16.29 12.60 -10.15
CA ARG A 156 -16.59 14.01 -10.47
C ARG A 156 -15.65 14.99 -9.77
N TYR A 157 -14.99 14.54 -8.69
CA TYR A 157 -14.10 15.35 -7.87
C TYR A 157 -12.64 15.01 -8.03
N PHE A 158 -12.30 13.74 -8.32
CA PHE A 158 -10.94 13.25 -8.35
C PHE A 158 -10.58 12.63 -9.69
N ASP A 159 -9.38 12.99 -10.20
CA ASP A 159 -8.87 12.51 -11.49
C ASP A 159 -8.33 11.08 -11.42
N ILE A 160 -8.02 10.61 -10.21
CA ILE A 160 -7.56 9.25 -9.95
C ILE A 160 -8.40 8.66 -8.81
N VAL A 161 -9.18 7.65 -9.14
CA VAL A 161 -9.92 6.85 -8.15
C VAL A 161 -9.47 5.40 -8.28
N ASN A 162 -8.77 4.93 -7.25
CA ASN A 162 -8.42 3.52 -7.13
C ASN A 162 -9.61 2.72 -6.63
N VAL A 163 -9.75 1.50 -7.14
CA VAL A 163 -10.72 0.51 -6.66
C VAL A 163 -9.98 -0.74 -6.21
N ASP A 164 -10.21 -1.14 -4.96
CA ASP A 164 -9.59 -2.32 -4.37
C ASP A 164 -10.49 -3.54 -4.48
N PHE A 165 -9.93 -4.67 -4.92
CA PHE A 165 -10.56 -5.99 -4.99
C PHE A 165 -9.77 -7.00 -4.17
N ILE A 166 -10.49 -7.97 -3.59
CA ILE A 166 -9.88 -9.10 -2.89
C ILE A 166 -10.48 -10.39 -3.45
N VAL A 167 -9.64 -11.24 -4.00
CA VAL A 167 -10.01 -12.58 -4.48
C VAL A 167 -9.85 -13.59 -3.35
N GLY A 168 -10.84 -14.48 -3.20
CA GLY A 168 -10.88 -15.50 -2.16
C GLY A 168 -11.83 -15.17 -1.00
N LEU A 169 -12.60 -14.11 -1.10
CA LEU A 169 -13.59 -13.74 -0.09
C LEU A 169 -14.75 -14.78 0.03
N PRO A 170 -15.40 -14.88 1.20
CA PRO A 170 -16.53 -15.79 1.40
C PRO A 170 -17.69 -15.52 0.44
N GLY A 171 -18.14 -16.57 -0.25
CA GLY A 171 -19.21 -16.47 -1.25
C GLY A 171 -18.71 -16.22 -2.67
N GLU A 172 -17.41 -16.01 -2.85
CA GLU A 172 -16.84 -15.83 -4.19
C GLU A 172 -16.94 -17.09 -5.05
N SER A 173 -17.09 -16.86 -6.33
CA SER A 173 -17.23 -17.86 -7.39
C SER A 173 -16.73 -17.32 -8.73
N TRP A 174 -16.64 -18.15 -9.76
CA TRP A 174 -16.34 -17.70 -11.12
C TRP A 174 -17.31 -16.62 -11.62
N LYS A 175 -18.58 -16.71 -11.24
CA LYS A 175 -19.60 -15.71 -11.61
C LYS A 175 -19.35 -14.36 -10.95
N THR A 176 -18.87 -14.34 -9.71
CA THR A 176 -18.58 -13.08 -9.01
C THR A 176 -17.33 -12.41 -9.57
N ILE A 177 -16.29 -13.19 -9.91
CA ILE A 177 -15.11 -12.66 -10.62
C ILE A 177 -15.49 -12.06 -11.99
N GLN A 178 -16.42 -12.68 -12.73
CA GLN A 178 -16.93 -12.10 -13.97
C GLN A 178 -17.58 -10.73 -13.74
N LYS A 179 -18.34 -10.55 -12.64
CA LYS A 179 -18.91 -9.25 -12.29
C LYS A 179 -17.84 -8.21 -11.92
N ASP A 180 -16.76 -8.64 -11.26
CA ASP A 180 -15.63 -7.76 -10.96
C ASP A 180 -14.97 -7.27 -12.25
N VAL A 181 -14.74 -8.18 -13.21
CA VAL A 181 -14.21 -7.85 -14.55
C VAL A 181 -15.19 -6.96 -15.33
N GLU A 182 -16.50 -7.25 -15.28
CA GLU A 182 -17.54 -6.42 -15.89
C GLU A 182 -17.55 -5.00 -15.32
N PHE A 183 -17.40 -4.85 -13.99
CA PHE A 183 -17.27 -3.55 -13.36
C PHE A 183 -16.05 -2.79 -13.93
N VAL A 184 -14.88 -3.42 -13.92
CA VAL A 184 -13.65 -2.77 -14.42
C VAL A 184 -13.79 -2.42 -15.90
N SER A 185 -14.31 -3.32 -16.72
CA SER A 185 -14.55 -3.10 -18.16
C SER A 185 -15.52 -1.95 -18.46
N HIS A 186 -16.54 -1.79 -17.62
CA HIS A 186 -17.57 -0.77 -17.81
C HIS A 186 -17.09 0.62 -17.34
N PHE A 187 -16.48 0.68 -16.16
CA PHE A 187 -16.12 1.95 -15.53
C PHE A 187 -14.70 2.43 -15.84
N MET A 188 -13.82 1.51 -16.24
CA MET A 188 -12.41 1.79 -16.54
C MET A 188 -11.75 2.70 -15.49
N PRO A 189 -11.68 2.28 -14.20
CA PRO A 189 -10.99 3.04 -13.17
C PRO A 189 -9.55 3.35 -13.58
N GLU A 190 -9.03 4.51 -13.20
CA GLU A 190 -7.65 4.91 -13.54
C GLU A 190 -6.60 4.01 -12.88
N HIS A 191 -6.97 3.40 -11.74
CA HIS A 191 -6.13 2.50 -10.97
C HIS A 191 -6.97 1.40 -10.33
N VAL A 192 -6.42 0.18 -10.25
CA VAL A 192 -7.06 -0.98 -9.64
C VAL A 192 -6.02 -1.74 -8.83
N SER A 193 -6.39 -2.09 -7.59
CA SER A 193 -5.62 -2.99 -6.75
C SER A 193 -6.36 -4.34 -6.67
N ILE A 194 -5.65 -5.44 -6.91
CA ILE A 194 -6.20 -6.79 -6.83
C ILE A 194 -5.34 -7.60 -5.89
N TYR A 195 -5.91 -7.98 -4.75
CA TYR A 195 -5.26 -8.78 -3.73
C TYR A 195 -5.83 -10.17 -3.73
N MET A 196 -5.01 -11.16 -3.38
CA MET A 196 -5.50 -12.47 -2.96
C MET A 196 -5.65 -12.43 -1.43
N ILE A 197 -6.72 -13.03 -0.92
CA ILE A 197 -6.92 -13.09 0.52
C ILE A 197 -5.74 -13.80 1.19
N GLU A 198 -5.23 -13.20 2.25
CA GLU A 198 -4.26 -13.83 3.14
C GLU A 198 -4.95 -14.24 4.45
N VAL A 199 -4.65 -15.44 4.91
CA VAL A 199 -5.23 -15.97 6.15
C VAL A 199 -4.09 -16.41 7.05
N HIS A 200 -3.80 -15.60 8.05
CA HIS A 200 -2.78 -15.88 9.05
C HIS A 200 -3.34 -16.73 10.18
N ASP A 201 -2.55 -17.68 10.70
CA ASP A 201 -2.98 -18.58 11.77
C ASP A 201 -3.29 -17.84 13.08
N GLU A 202 -2.77 -16.63 13.23
CA GLU A 202 -2.97 -15.72 14.37
C GLU A 202 -4.16 -14.76 14.17
N SER A 203 -4.72 -14.70 12.95
CA SER A 203 -5.85 -13.81 12.65
C SER A 203 -7.11 -14.26 13.38
N GLU A 204 -7.88 -13.29 13.93
CA GLU A 204 -9.20 -13.54 14.48
C GLU A 204 -10.18 -14.13 13.45
N ALA A 205 -9.93 -13.87 12.18
CA ALA A 205 -10.75 -14.31 11.06
C ALA A 205 -10.44 -15.74 10.59
N LYS A 206 -9.38 -16.41 11.10
CA LYS A 206 -8.95 -17.76 10.66
C LYS A 206 -10.06 -18.82 10.68
N ASP A 207 -11.02 -18.69 11.59
CA ASP A 207 -12.13 -19.64 11.72
C ASP A 207 -13.25 -19.36 10.69
N PHE A 208 -13.26 -18.19 10.06
CA PHE A 208 -14.27 -17.74 9.11
C PHE A 208 -13.76 -17.71 7.66
N LEU A 209 -12.46 -17.58 7.49
CA LEU A 209 -11.81 -17.50 6.19
C LEU A 209 -11.15 -18.83 5.83
N LYS A 210 -11.16 -19.14 4.55
CA LYS A 210 -10.40 -20.30 4.02
C LYS A 210 -9.10 -19.81 3.41
N LYS A 211 -8.00 -20.52 3.70
CA LYS A 211 -6.75 -20.31 2.96
C LYS A 211 -7.00 -20.51 1.46
N PRO A 212 -6.37 -19.71 0.59
CA PRO A 212 -6.51 -19.86 -0.86
C PRO A 212 -6.24 -21.30 -1.30
N ASP A 213 -7.14 -21.84 -2.10
CA ASP A 213 -7.01 -23.13 -2.76
C ASP A 213 -6.70 -22.97 -4.25
N GLU A 214 -6.52 -24.07 -4.98
CA GLU A 214 -6.25 -24.05 -6.41
C GLU A 214 -7.29 -23.25 -7.19
N GLN A 215 -8.56 -23.35 -6.82
CA GLN A 215 -9.66 -22.61 -7.48
C GLN A 215 -9.56 -21.11 -7.21
N THR A 216 -9.09 -20.71 -6.04
CA THR A 216 -8.82 -19.30 -5.71
C THR A 216 -7.70 -18.76 -6.57
N PHE A 217 -6.60 -19.51 -6.72
CA PHE A 217 -5.49 -19.13 -7.60
C PHE A 217 -5.93 -19.00 -9.07
N LEU A 218 -6.74 -19.95 -9.57
CA LEU A 218 -7.23 -19.88 -10.94
C LEU A 218 -8.15 -18.66 -11.18
N ARG A 219 -9.00 -18.31 -10.23
CA ARG A 219 -9.85 -17.11 -10.30
C ARG A 219 -9.02 -15.83 -10.25
N TYR A 220 -8.00 -15.78 -9.40
CA TYR A 220 -7.08 -14.65 -9.33
C TYR A 220 -6.34 -14.47 -10.66
N ASP A 221 -5.76 -15.52 -11.23
CA ASP A 221 -5.09 -15.50 -12.53
C ASP A 221 -6.00 -15.03 -13.67
N GLU A 222 -7.26 -15.50 -13.69
CA GLU A 222 -8.25 -15.05 -14.68
C GLU A 222 -8.54 -13.55 -14.55
N PHE A 223 -8.66 -13.04 -13.33
CA PHE A 223 -8.84 -11.60 -13.11
C PHE A 223 -7.63 -10.82 -13.63
N LEU A 224 -6.40 -11.24 -13.30
CA LEU A 224 -5.18 -10.58 -13.78
C LEU A 224 -5.08 -10.61 -15.32
N LYS A 225 -5.43 -11.73 -15.97
CA LYS A 225 -5.48 -11.85 -17.43
C LYS A 225 -6.49 -10.89 -18.04
N SER A 226 -7.66 -10.76 -17.41
CA SER A 226 -8.70 -9.84 -17.84
C SER A 226 -8.24 -8.39 -17.78
N MET A 227 -7.51 -7.99 -16.74
CA MET A 227 -6.92 -6.65 -16.63
C MET A 227 -5.99 -6.33 -17.79
N ARG A 228 -5.11 -7.26 -18.15
CA ARG A 228 -4.25 -7.12 -19.34
C ARG A 228 -5.06 -6.96 -20.63
N GLY A 229 -6.10 -7.80 -20.79
CA GLY A 229 -7.02 -7.71 -21.94
C GLY A 229 -7.73 -6.38 -22.06
N LEU A 230 -7.98 -5.68 -20.95
CA LEU A 230 -8.57 -4.35 -20.89
C LEU A 230 -7.55 -3.21 -21.08
N GLY A 231 -6.25 -3.53 -21.25
CA GLY A 231 -5.20 -2.54 -21.49
C GLY A 231 -4.60 -1.92 -20.23
N TYR A 232 -4.86 -2.50 -19.07
CA TYR A 232 -4.18 -2.09 -17.84
C TYR A 232 -2.72 -2.56 -17.82
N GLU A 233 -1.86 -1.72 -17.33
CA GLU A 233 -0.48 -2.04 -17.06
C GLU A 233 -0.32 -2.47 -15.59
N ARG A 234 0.15 -3.69 -15.39
CA ARG A 234 0.57 -4.17 -14.06
C ARG A 234 1.92 -3.57 -13.75
N TYR A 235 1.99 -2.64 -12.83
CA TYR A 235 3.26 -1.97 -12.54
C TYR A 235 3.97 -2.49 -11.27
N GLU A 236 3.26 -3.25 -10.42
CA GLU A 236 3.80 -4.08 -9.36
C GLU A 236 2.85 -5.26 -9.10
N ILE A 237 3.16 -6.12 -8.14
CA ILE A 237 2.50 -7.43 -7.97
C ILE A 237 0.97 -7.33 -7.91
N SER A 238 0.43 -6.34 -7.19
CA SER A 238 -1.01 -6.22 -6.90
C SER A 238 -1.70 -5.06 -7.60
N ASN A 239 -0.94 -4.11 -8.18
CA ASN A 239 -1.50 -2.85 -8.67
C ASN A 239 -1.40 -2.68 -10.18
N PHE A 240 -2.52 -2.21 -10.73
CA PHE A 240 -2.74 -1.99 -12.16
C PHE A 240 -3.14 -0.55 -12.41
N SER A 241 -2.67 0.04 -13.50
CA SER A 241 -3.03 1.40 -13.86
C SER A 241 -3.24 1.60 -15.36
N LEU A 242 -4.06 2.60 -15.69
CA LEU A 242 -4.18 3.14 -17.03
C LEU A 242 -3.34 4.42 -17.16
N ASN A 243 -2.73 4.62 -18.34
CA ASN A 243 -2.02 5.84 -18.66
C ASN A 243 -0.99 6.28 -17.60
N SER A 244 -0.27 5.31 -17.00
CA SER A 244 0.75 5.53 -15.98
C SER A 244 0.26 6.30 -14.74
N LYS A 245 -1.01 6.11 -14.36
CA LYS A 245 -1.60 6.69 -13.13
C LYS A 245 -1.22 5.87 -11.89
N TYR A 246 0.08 5.64 -11.71
CA TYR A 246 0.62 4.88 -10.58
C TYR A 246 0.37 5.59 -9.25
N CYS A 247 0.28 4.83 -8.15
CA CYS A 247 0.32 5.37 -6.81
C CYS A 247 1.75 5.78 -6.46
N LYS A 248 2.04 7.08 -6.50
CA LYS A 248 3.39 7.60 -6.26
C LYS A 248 3.87 7.35 -4.85
N HIS A 249 2.95 7.40 -3.88
CA HIS A 249 3.29 7.08 -2.50
C HIS A 249 3.76 5.62 -2.36
N ASN A 250 3.05 4.66 -2.97
CA ASN A 250 3.46 3.25 -2.92
C ASN A 250 4.78 3.01 -3.66
N LEU A 251 5.07 3.77 -4.72
CA LEU A 251 6.35 3.66 -5.41
C LEU A 251 7.53 3.98 -4.49
N LYS A 252 7.38 4.87 -3.49
CA LYS A 252 8.43 5.10 -2.48
C LYS A 252 8.76 3.84 -1.70
N TYR A 253 7.76 3.05 -1.35
CA TYR A 253 7.98 1.75 -0.69
C TYR A 253 8.78 0.82 -1.59
N TRP A 254 8.36 0.72 -2.86
CA TRP A 254 8.97 -0.21 -3.81
C TRP A 254 10.37 0.19 -4.27
N PHE A 255 10.70 1.47 -4.25
CA PHE A 255 12.06 1.98 -4.53
C PHE A 255 12.93 2.08 -3.27
N ASN A 256 12.42 1.60 -2.15
CA ASN A 256 13.09 1.67 -0.86
C ASN A 256 13.51 3.10 -0.47
N ASP A 257 12.69 4.08 -0.85
CA ASP A 257 12.89 5.50 -0.53
C ASP A 257 12.42 5.84 0.89
N ASP A 258 12.80 7.04 1.36
CA ASP A 258 12.41 7.54 2.67
C ASP A 258 10.91 7.81 2.76
N TYR A 259 10.30 7.30 3.83
CA TYR A 259 8.94 7.64 4.23
C TYR A 259 8.76 7.59 5.74
N ILE A 260 7.91 8.46 6.27
CA ILE A 260 7.54 8.54 7.67
C ILE A 260 6.15 7.96 7.84
N GLY A 261 6.03 6.92 8.68
CA GLY A 261 4.75 6.40 9.15
C GLY A 261 4.37 7.04 10.47
N LEU A 262 3.18 7.62 10.55
CA LEU A 262 2.62 8.32 11.69
C LEU A 262 1.33 7.66 12.15
N GLY A 263 1.10 7.64 13.45
CA GLY A 263 -0.07 7.02 14.06
C GLY A 263 0.17 5.58 14.51
N ALA A 264 -0.79 5.03 15.25
CA ALA A 264 -0.72 3.67 15.77
C ALA A 264 -0.56 2.65 14.63
N SER A 265 0.31 1.66 14.81
CA SER A 265 0.64 0.61 13.83
C SER A 265 1.35 1.08 12.54
N ALA A 266 1.61 2.38 12.37
CA ALA A 266 2.29 2.86 11.18
C ALA A 266 3.75 2.41 11.14
N GLY A 267 4.22 1.96 9.96
CA GLY A 267 5.63 1.66 9.70
C GLY A 267 6.32 2.79 8.97
N GLY A 268 7.63 2.92 9.14
CA GLY A 268 8.45 3.92 8.45
C GLY A 268 9.84 3.42 8.07
N HIS A 269 10.43 4.12 7.10
CA HIS A 269 11.80 3.94 6.65
C HIS A 269 12.46 5.30 6.43
N ILE A 270 13.53 5.58 7.13
CA ILE A 270 14.28 6.84 7.04
C ILE A 270 15.78 6.53 7.00
N GLY A 271 16.40 6.71 5.86
CA GLY A 271 17.76 6.26 5.63
C GLY A 271 17.85 4.73 5.81
N HIS A 272 18.57 4.29 6.84
CA HIS A 272 18.68 2.86 7.18
C HIS A 272 17.78 2.45 8.35
N LEU A 273 17.01 3.37 8.91
CA LEU A 273 16.15 3.10 10.06
C LEU A 273 14.79 2.57 9.60
N ARG A 274 14.46 1.35 10.00
CA ARG A 274 13.13 0.75 9.90
C ARG A 274 12.45 0.77 11.26
N TYR A 275 11.17 1.11 11.29
CA TYR A 275 10.40 1.08 12.51
C TYR A 275 8.93 0.77 12.28
N ASN A 276 8.27 0.27 13.32
CA ASN A 276 6.82 0.16 13.41
C ASN A 276 6.35 0.73 14.74
N ASN A 277 5.31 1.53 14.71
CA ASN A 277 4.69 2.06 15.91
C ASN A 277 3.87 0.99 16.65
N TYR A 278 3.63 1.21 17.95
CA TYR A 278 2.69 0.40 18.69
C TYR A 278 1.32 0.40 18.02
N GLY A 279 0.72 -0.79 17.88
CA GLY A 279 -0.66 -0.94 17.41
C GLY A 279 -1.66 -0.58 18.50
N GLU A 280 -1.38 -0.97 19.76
CA GLU A 280 -2.22 -0.68 20.91
C GLU A 280 -2.19 0.80 21.26
N LEU A 281 -3.37 1.45 21.28
CA LEU A 281 -3.49 2.90 21.53
C LEU A 281 -2.92 3.31 22.87
N TYR A 282 -3.07 2.49 23.91
CA TYR A 282 -2.52 2.80 25.23
C TYR A 282 -0.99 2.93 25.18
N ASP A 283 -0.29 1.99 24.57
CA ASP A 283 1.18 2.00 24.48
C ASP A 283 1.66 3.12 23.55
N TYR A 284 0.94 3.39 22.46
CA TYR A 284 1.19 4.49 21.56
C TYR A 284 1.13 5.84 22.31
N TYR A 285 0.06 6.08 23.09
CA TYR A 285 -0.10 7.32 23.86
C TYR A 285 0.94 7.42 24.98
N LEU A 286 1.22 6.32 25.67
CA LEU A 286 2.18 6.28 26.78
C LEU A 286 3.57 6.71 26.29
N ALA A 287 4.07 6.12 25.20
CA ALA A 287 5.38 6.46 24.65
C ALA A 287 5.48 7.96 24.31
N ILE A 288 4.48 8.53 23.62
CA ILE A 288 4.46 9.94 23.25
C ILE A 288 4.38 10.85 24.48
N SER A 289 3.61 10.46 25.53
CA SER A 289 3.54 11.23 26.77
C SER A 289 4.87 11.28 27.53
N GLU A 290 5.70 10.26 27.35
CA GLU A 290 7.07 10.21 27.89
C GLU A 290 8.10 10.93 26.98
N GLY A 291 7.68 11.53 25.88
CA GLY A 291 8.56 12.19 24.91
C GLY A 291 9.38 11.22 24.05
N LYS A 292 8.93 9.97 23.93
CA LYS A 292 9.56 8.92 23.14
C LYS A 292 8.80 8.67 21.85
N PHE A 293 9.50 8.28 20.77
CA PHE A 293 8.85 7.75 19.59
C PHE A 293 8.02 6.51 19.94
N PRO A 294 6.78 6.37 19.44
CA PRO A 294 5.88 5.30 19.82
C PRO A 294 6.19 3.97 19.11
N ARG A 295 7.44 3.53 19.15
CA ARG A 295 7.96 2.42 18.35
C ARG A 295 7.87 1.09 19.11
N LEU A 296 7.08 0.15 18.58
CA LEU A 296 7.08 -1.24 18.99
C LEU A 296 8.38 -1.94 18.57
N TYR A 297 8.85 -1.60 17.38
CA TYR A 297 10.05 -2.14 16.77
C TYR A 297 10.82 -1.03 16.08
N GLU A 298 12.14 -1.04 16.23
CA GLU A 298 13.06 -0.25 15.41
C GLU A 298 14.38 -1.00 15.21
N ALA A 299 14.92 -0.89 14.02
CA ALA A 299 16.24 -1.41 13.68
C ALA A 299 16.92 -0.52 12.64
N THR A 300 18.22 -0.31 12.84
CA THR A 300 19.06 0.28 11.80
C THR A 300 19.62 -0.85 10.95
N ASN A 301 19.25 -0.89 9.69
CA ASN A 301 19.73 -1.88 8.74
C ASN A 301 21.25 -1.79 8.59
N SER A 302 21.92 -2.94 8.53
CA SER A 302 23.28 -3.02 7.97
C SER A 302 23.25 -2.71 6.47
N ALA A 303 24.41 -2.51 5.86
CA ALA A 303 24.51 -2.30 4.41
C ALA A 303 23.93 -3.49 3.62
N GLU A 304 24.21 -4.72 4.08
CA GLU A 304 23.72 -5.96 3.47
C GLU A 304 22.19 -6.05 3.59
N ARG A 305 21.64 -5.74 4.75
CA ARG A 305 20.20 -5.74 4.97
C ARG A 305 19.49 -4.71 4.12
N GLU A 306 20.07 -3.51 3.98
CA GLU A 306 19.54 -2.45 3.12
C GLU A 306 19.57 -2.85 1.64
N ALA A 307 20.65 -3.51 1.21
CA ALA A 307 20.76 -4.04 -0.16
C ALA A 307 19.70 -5.14 -0.43
N LEU A 308 19.51 -6.07 0.51
CA LEU A 308 18.49 -7.12 0.40
C LEU A 308 17.08 -6.52 0.31
N GLU A 309 16.76 -5.54 1.18
CA GLU A 309 15.45 -4.90 1.15
C GLU A 309 15.22 -4.13 -0.16
N THR A 310 16.26 -3.44 -0.68
CA THR A 310 16.18 -2.75 -1.97
C THR A 310 15.92 -3.74 -3.12
N LEU A 311 16.58 -4.90 -3.11
CA LEU A 311 16.31 -5.98 -4.07
C LEU A 311 14.88 -6.48 -3.94
N PHE A 312 14.46 -6.82 -2.72
CA PHE A 312 13.15 -7.39 -2.45
C PHE A 312 12.02 -6.46 -2.86
N MET A 313 12.13 -5.17 -2.54
CA MET A 313 11.13 -4.17 -2.90
C MET A 313 11.14 -3.83 -4.40
N GLY A 314 12.31 -3.59 -4.98
CA GLY A 314 12.41 -3.20 -6.39
C GLY A 314 11.98 -4.29 -7.35
N LEU A 315 12.29 -5.56 -7.06
CA LEU A 315 11.92 -6.71 -7.88
C LEU A 315 10.41 -7.02 -7.87
N ARG A 316 9.63 -6.38 -7.01
CA ARG A 316 8.16 -6.41 -7.06
C ARG A 316 7.59 -5.61 -8.22
N THR A 317 8.38 -4.72 -8.81
CA THR A 317 7.93 -3.76 -9.81
C THR A 317 8.32 -4.14 -11.24
N LYS A 318 7.59 -3.63 -12.20
CA LYS A 318 7.94 -3.79 -13.64
C LYS A 318 9.28 -3.17 -14.03
N TRP A 319 9.81 -2.26 -13.22
CA TRP A 319 11.11 -1.61 -13.47
C TRP A 319 12.28 -2.45 -12.95
N GLY A 320 12.02 -3.24 -11.90
CA GLY A 320 13.05 -4.05 -11.28
C GLY A 320 14.10 -3.22 -10.55
N VAL A 321 15.35 -3.69 -10.58
CA VAL A 321 16.47 -3.11 -9.85
C VAL A 321 17.63 -2.79 -10.77
N ASP A 322 18.49 -1.87 -10.33
CA ASP A 322 19.79 -1.57 -10.94
C ASP A 322 20.88 -1.94 -9.94
N VAL A 323 21.70 -2.94 -10.29
CA VAL A 323 22.78 -3.46 -9.44
C VAL A 323 23.79 -2.37 -9.09
N GLU A 324 24.13 -1.50 -10.04
CA GLU A 324 25.07 -0.39 -9.82
C GLU A 324 24.48 0.67 -8.88
N ASP A 325 23.15 0.90 -8.95
CA ASP A 325 22.47 1.82 -8.02
C ASP A 325 22.46 1.25 -6.59
N ILE A 326 22.18 -0.03 -6.42
CA ILE A 326 22.25 -0.71 -5.12
C ILE A 326 23.68 -0.60 -4.55
N LYS A 327 24.68 -0.95 -5.35
CA LYS A 327 26.09 -0.84 -4.94
C LYS A 327 26.49 0.57 -4.55
N ARG A 328 26.00 1.57 -5.30
CA ARG A 328 26.27 2.98 -4.99
C ARG A 328 25.61 3.42 -3.69
N LYS A 329 24.39 2.97 -3.40
CA LYS A 329 23.61 3.35 -2.21
C LYS A 329 24.09 2.62 -0.95
N THR A 330 24.43 1.35 -1.06
CA THR A 330 24.71 0.48 0.10
C THR A 330 26.17 0.08 0.24
N GLY A 331 26.97 0.18 -0.82
CA GLY A 331 28.33 -0.36 -0.89
C GLY A 331 28.39 -1.86 -1.19
N ILE A 332 27.26 -2.54 -1.25
CA ILE A 332 27.17 -4.00 -1.45
C ILE A 332 27.03 -4.34 -2.93
N ASP A 333 27.88 -5.25 -3.42
CA ASP A 333 27.77 -5.81 -4.77
C ASP A 333 26.86 -7.03 -4.74
N VAL A 334 25.73 -6.96 -5.44
CA VAL A 334 24.73 -8.02 -5.49
C VAL A 334 24.75 -8.81 -6.81
N SER A 335 25.79 -8.60 -7.66
CA SER A 335 25.88 -9.17 -9.01
C SER A 335 25.81 -10.70 -9.00
N ASP A 336 26.53 -11.35 -8.08
CA ASP A 336 26.58 -12.82 -8.00
C ASP A 336 25.22 -13.39 -7.57
N VAL A 337 24.53 -12.75 -6.64
CA VAL A 337 23.15 -13.13 -6.24
C VAL A 337 22.21 -13.03 -7.43
N ILE A 338 22.28 -11.94 -8.20
CA ILE A 338 21.48 -11.74 -9.42
C ILE A 338 21.78 -12.81 -10.46
N ASP A 339 23.04 -13.15 -10.70
CA ASP A 339 23.45 -14.17 -11.69
C ASP A 339 22.97 -15.58 -11.28
N ILE A 340 23.02 -15.90 -9.99
CA ILE A 340 22.46 -17.16 -9.46
C ILE A 340 20.95 -17.21 -9.71
N LEU A 341 20.21 -16.17 -9.35
CA LEU A 341 18.76 -16.11 -9.55
C LEU A 341 18.38 -16.19 -11.03
N LYS A 342 19.12 -15.49 -11.90
CA LYS A 342 18.93 -15.53 -13.36
C LYS A 342 19.17 -16.93 -13.92
N SER A 343 20.10 -17.69 -13.37
CA SER A 343 20.35 -19.07 -13.77
C SER A 343 19.23 -20.03 -13.34
N ARG A 344 18.52 -19.71 -12.27
CA ARG A 344 17.42 -20.55 -11.70
C ARG A 344 16.05 -20.27 -12.33
N PHE A 345 15.82 -19.04 -12.82
CA PHE A 345 14.50 -18.58 -13.28
C PHE A 345 14.54 -17.96 -14.68
N ASN A 346 13.86 -18.57 -15.64
CA ASN A 346 13.73 -18.07 -17.00
C ASN A 346 12.81 -16.83 -17.13
N PHE A 347 12.01 -16.55 -16.13
CA PHE A 347 11.14 -15.37 -16.04
C PHE A 347 11.81 -14.15 -15.36
N PHE A 348 13.11 -14.25 -15.03
CA PHE A 348 13.93 -13.18 -14.50
C PHE A 348 15.09 -12.87 -15.46
N ASP A 349 15.20 -11.66 -15.94
CA ASP A 349 16.22 -11.23 -16.91
C ASP A 349 17.55 -10.75 -16.28
N GLY A 350 17.63 -10.73 -14.95
CA GLY A 350 18.74 -10.19 -14.16
C GLY A 350 18.50 -8.76 -13.66
N ARG A 351 17.39 -8.17 -14.05
CA ARG A 351 16.97 -6.84 -13.62
C ARG A 351 15.55 -6.83 -13.04
N LYS A 352 14.60 -7.48 -13.73
CA LYS A 352 13.18 -7.49 -13.39
C LYS A 352 12.53 -8.84 -13.67
N LEU A 353 11.43 -9.07 -13.00
CA LEU A 353 10.51 -10.16 -13.30
C LEU A 353 9.64 -9.77 -14.52
N ASN A 354 9.36 -10.74 -15.39
CA ASN A 354 8.28 -10.61 -16.35
C ASN A 354 6.92 -10.89 -15.69
N GLU A 355 5.81 -10.88 -16.43
CA GLU A 355 4.47 -11.16 -15.92
C GLU A 355 4.37 -12.52 -15.21
N GLU A 356 4.94 -13.56 -15.79
CA GLU A 356 5.01 -14.90 -15.18
C GLU A 356 5.78 -14.86 -13.84
N GLY A 357 6.91 -14.15 -13.81
CA GLY A 357 7.69 -13.98 -12.58
C GLY A 357 6.95 -13.23 -11.49
N MET A 358 6.11 -12.25 -11.84
CA MET A 358 5.23 -11.59 -10.88
C MET A 358 4.15 -12.53 -10.33
N ASP A 359 3.63 -13.45 -11.15
CA ASP A 359 2.65 -14.45 -10.70
C ASP A 359 3.31 -15.49 -9.77
N PHE A 360 4.58 -15.82 -9.98
CA PHE A 360 5.38 -16.72 -9.14
C PHE A 360 6.28 -15.97 -8.13
N SER A 361 5.96 -14.73 -7.81
CA SER A 361 6.80 -13.86 -6.96
C SER A 361 7.14 -14.46 -5.60
N ASN A 362 6.22 -15.17 -4.95
CA ASN A 362 6.49 -15.82 -3.66
C ASN A 362 7.62 -16.86 -3.76
N LEU A 363 7.60 -17.71 -4.81
CA LEU A 363 8.67 -18.68 -5.04
C LEU A 363 10.00 -17.97 -5.29
N PHE A 364 9.96 -16.91 -6.10
CA PHE A 364 11.15 -16.12 -6.41
C PHE A 364 11.75 -15.48 -5.15
N PHE A 365 10.94 -14.83 -4.32
CA PHE A 365 11.42 -14.17 -3.11
C PHE A 365 11.91 -15.12 -2.03
N VAL A 366 11.27 -16.28 -1.86
CA VAL A 366 11.80 -17.34 -0.96
C VAL A 366 13.18 -17.81 -1.46
N THR A 367 13.34 -17.99 -2.77
CA THR A 367 14.64 -18.37 -3.34
C THR A 367 15.67 -17.26 -3.20
N LEU A 368 15.29 -16.00 -3.39
CA LEU A 368 16.17 -14.84 -3.16
C LEU A 368 16.71 -14.85 -1.72
N LEU A 369 15.85 -15.04 -0.72
CA LEU A 369 16.28 -15.09 0.68
C LEU A 369 17.26 -16.25 0.93
N SER A 370 16.98 -17.45 0.39
CA SER A 370 17.87 -18.60 0.52
C SER A 370 19.24 -18.35 -0.13
N VAL A 371 19.27 -17.80 -1.36
CA VAL A 371 20.52 -17.46 -2.04
C VAL A 371 21.28 -16.37 -1.30
N TRP A 372 20.57 -15.41 -0.70
CA TRP A 372 21.17 -14.35 0.08
C TRP A 372 21.87 -14.91 1.33
N GLU A 373 21.20 -15.76 2.10
CA GLU A 373 21.76 -16.44 3.27
C GLU A 373 22.98 -17.29 2.90
N GLU A 374 22.91 -18.09 1.81
CA GLU A 374 24.03 -18.88 1.32
C GLU A 374 25.26 -18.01 0.94
N TYR A 375 25.04 -16.77 0.43
CA TYR A 375 26.13 -15.92 -0.08
C TYR A 375 26.74 -15.02 1.00
N PHE A 376 25.95 -14.48 1.93
CA PHE A 376 26.40 -13.49 2.92
C PHE A 376 26.57 -14.05 4.35
N ASP A 377 25.96 -15.20 4.72
CA ASP A 377 26.11 -15.81 6.04
C ASP A 377 27.27 -16.82 6.10
N GLU A 378 27.92 -17.18 4.98
CA GLU A 378 29.12 -18.03 4.94
C GLU A 378 30.44 -17.26 5.25
N GLU A 379 30.40 -15.93 5.47
CA GLU A 379 31.53 -15.13 5.92
C GLU A 379 31.40 -14.77 7.42
#